data_7cfbdcf33526ec8704e4702ab142a670
#
_entry.id   7cfbdcf33526ec8704e4702ab142a670
#
_cell.length_a   1.000
_cell.length_b   1.000
_cell.length_c   1.000
_cell.angle_alpha   90.00
_cell.angle_beta   90.00
_cell.angle_gamma   90.00
#
_symmetry.space_group_name_H-M   'P 1'
#
loop_
_entity.id
_entity.type
_entity.pdbx_description
1 polymer ?
#
loop_
_entity_poly.entity_id
_entity_poly.type
_entity_poly.pdbx_seq_one_letter_code
_entity_poly.pdbx_strand_id
1 'polypeptide(L)'
;NNNYFHWMFDVIPKLIILEKIIDVKEIDYFYSPEIKKWQLDTLSIFDINKDRLINSNKYRHIEANEIIGSSHPWYSKGYILEEVNKIPDWIFHEINNRYLKFKQNFSCNSNFYIDRRETTNTHCQIINDDEVKDYLIKKGFSIYKVGTLNFFEQIYLFNNAKTIIGAHGAAYANLVFCNKDTKVIDIIPENHPN
;
A
#
# COMPACT_ATOMS: atom_id res chain seq x y z
N ASN A 1 8.64 -6.07 5.44
CA ASN A 1 8.51 -5.99 4.00
C ASN A 1 8.41 -4.52 3.56
N ASN A 2 9.29 -4.07 2.65
CA ASN A 2 9.33 -2.69 2.16
C ASN A 2 8.46 -2.49 0.90
N ASN A 3 7.77 -3.52 0.44
CA ASN A 3 6.84 -3.44 -0.69
C ASN A 3 5.48 -2.94 -0.19
N TYR A 4 4.96 -1.88 -0.79
CA TYR A 4 3.72 -1.22 -0.38
C TYR A 4 2.50 -2.15 -0.51
N PHE A 5 2.38 -2.91 -1.61
CA PHE A 5 1.29 -3.88 -1.81
C PHE A 5 1.27 -4.92 -0.68
N HIS A 6 2.40 -5.57 -0.42
CA HIS A 6 2.52 -6.59 0.63
C HIS A 6 2.29 -6.01 2.02
N TRP A 7 2.69 -4.77 2.25
CA TRP A 7 2.39 -4.13 3.53
C TRP A 7 0.88 -3.98 3.72
N MET A 8 0.20 -3.44 2.73
CA MET A 8 -1.24 -3.17 2.82
C MET A 8 -2.08 -4.44 2.86
N PHE A 9 -1.73 -5.49 2.10
CA PHE A 9 -2.57 -6.68 1.95
C PHE A 9 -2.09 -7.91 2.72
N ASP A 10 -0.84 -7.93 3.24
CA ASP A 10 -0.34 -9.03 4.06
C ASP A 10 -0.17 -8.61 5.53
N VAL A 11 0.41 -7.42 5.80
CA VAL A 11 0.74 -7.00 7.18
C VAL A 11 -0.46 -6.37 7.87
N ILE A 12 -1.09 -5.37 7.26
CA ILE A 12 -2.25 -4.69 7.86
C ILE A 12 -3.40 -5.64 8.18
N PRO A 13 -3.79 -6.60 7.31
CA PRO A 13 -4.83 -7.57 7.64
C PRO A 13 -4.51 -8.43 8.85
N LYS A 14 -3.23 -8.74 9.12
CA LYS A 14 -2.85 -9.47 10.33
C LYS A 14 -3.17 -8.68 11.60
N LEU A 15 -2.93 -7.38 11.59
CA LEU A 15 -3.29 -6.50 12.72
C LEU A 15 -4.81 -6.41 12.87
N ILE A 16 -5.56 -6.33 11.77
CA ILE A 16 -7.02 -6.33 11.78
C ILE A 16 -7.59 -7.62 12.37
N ILE A 17 -6.99 -8.76 12.04
CA ILE A 17 -7.37 -10.05 12.63
C ILE A 17 -7.01 -10.09 14.12
N LEU A 18 -5.82 -9.60 14.46
CA LEU A 18 -5.32 -9.60 15.83
C LEU A 18 -6.24 -8.81 16.79
N GLU A 19 -6.71 -7.63 16.35
CA GLU A 19 -7.65 -6.81 17.15
C GLU A 19 -8.98 -7.50 17.48
N LYS A 20 -9.36 -8.54 16.75
CA LYS A 20 -10.55 -9.34 17.04
C LYS A 20 -10.33 -10.35 18.17
N ILE A 21 -9.10 -10.59 18.57
CA ILE A 21 -8.68 -11.61 19.51
C ILE A 21 -8.12 -10.99 20.78
N ILE A 22 -7.34 -9.93 20.64
CA ILE A 22 -6.66 -9.23 21.75
C ILE A 22 -6.70 -7.72 21.50
N ASP A 23 -6.80 -6.94 22.58
CA ASP A 23 -6.58 -5.49 22.45
C ASP A 23 -5.11 -5.24 22.09
N VAL A 24 -4.88 -4.64 20.93
CA VAL A 24 -3.53 -4.29 20.43
C VAL A 24 -2.77 -3.41 21.43
N LYS A 25 -3.47 -2.67 22.30
CA LYS A 25 -2.86 -1.85 23.37
C LYS A 25 -2.20 -2.68 24.48
N GLU A 26 -2.65 -3.91 24.67
CA GLU A 26 -2.07 -4.84 25.66
C GLU A 26 -0.77 -5.49 25.18
N ILE A 27 -0.41 -5.33 23.90
CA ILE A 27 0.84 -5.85 23.35
C ILE A 27 1.96 -4.86 23.64
N ASP A 28 2.98 -5.27 24.39
CA ASP A 28 4.11 -4.39 24.76
C ASP A 28 4.89 -3.93 23.52
N TYR A 29 5.27 -4.88 22.63
CA TYR A 29 6.14 -4.59 21.51
C TYR A 29 5.76 -5.35 20.24
N PHE A 30 6.04 -4.73 19.10
CA PHE A 30 5.92 -5.33 17.78
C PHE A 30 7.32 -5.53 17.17
N TYR A 31 7.65 -6.77 16.86
CA TYR A 31 8.93 -7.13 16.29
C TYR A 31 8.86 -7.12 14.76
N SER A 32 9.59 -6.21 14.13
CA SER A 32 9.56 -6.03 12.69
C SER A 32 10.90 -5.50 12.16
N PRO A 33 11.20 -5.65 10.85
CA PRO A 33 12.30 -4.91 10.22
C PRO A 33 12.15 -3.40 10.40
N GLU A 34 13.15 -2.65 9.96
CA GLU A 34 13.09 -1.18 9.98
C GLU A 34 11.81 -0.67 9.29
N ILE A 35 11.08 0.18 9.98
CA ILE A 35 9.79 0.74 9.57
C ILE A 35 10.02 2.13 8.95
N LYS A 36 9.51 2.33 7.73
CA LYS A 36 9.50 3.62 7.04
C LYS A 36 8.38 4.52 7.56
N LYS A 37 8.49 5.82 7.29
CA LYS A 37 7.49 6.81 7.73
C LYS A 37 6.07 6.44 7.30
N TRP A 38 5.84 6.11 6.04
CA TRP A 38 4.51 5.74 5.54
C TRP A 38 3.93 4.47 6.22
N GLN A 39 4.78 3.53 6.60
CA GLN A 39 4.37 2.35 7.37
C GLN A 39 3.95 2.76 8.78
N LEU A 40 4.72 3.65 9.41
CA LEU A 40 4.37 4.19 10.72
C LEU A 40 3.04 4.96 10.68
N ASP A 41 2.79 5.72 9.62
CA ASP A 41 1.51 6.39 9.40
C ASP A 41 0.34 5.38 9.38
N THR A 42 0.52 4.21 8.73
CA THR A 42 -0.51 3.15 8.75
C THR A 42 -0.68 2.51 10.14
N LEU A 43 0.41 2.31 10.88
CA LEU A 43 0.39 1.70 12.22
C LEU A 43 -0.22 2.63 13.27
N SER A 44 -0.13 3.95 13.08
CA SER A 44 -0.70 4.92 14.02
C SER A 44 -2.21 4.79 14.20
N ILE A 45 -2.91 4.23 13.20
CA ILE A 45 -4.35 3.96 13.27
C ILE A 45 -4.68 2.82 14.24
N PHE A 46 -3.70 1.99 14.57
CA PHE A 46 -3.79 0.92 15.58
C PHE A 46 -3.19 1.34 16.93
N ASP A 47 -2.91 2.64 17.13
CA ASP A 47 -2.19 3.14 18.31
C ASP A 47 -0.78 2.52 18.48
N ILE A 48 -0.19 2.03 17.39
CA ILE A 48 1.18 1.50 17.38
C ILE A 48 2.13 2.63 16.97
N ASN A 49 2.84 3.15 17.95
CA ASN A 49 3.86 4.18 17.75
C ASN A 49 5.27 3.59 17.64
N LYS A 50 6.26 4.44 17.35
CA LYS A 50 7.64 4.02 17.14
C LYS A 50 8.28 3.37 18.38
N ASP A 51 7.86 3.76 19.58
CA ASP A 51 8.45 3.29 20.84
C ASP A 51 8.07 1.84 21.13
N ARG A 52 6.99 1.35 20.52
CA ARG A 52 6.53 -0.05 20.60
C ARG A 52 7.11 -0.93 19.50
N LEU A 53 8.07 -0.43 18.69
CA LEU A 53 8.67 -1.18 17.59
C LEU A 53 10.08 -1.65 17.92
N ILE A 54 10.30 -2.96 17.91
CA ILE A 54 11.64 -3.55 18.02
C ILE A 54 12.15 -3.87 16.62
N ASN A 55 13.26 -3.23 16.23
CA ASN A 55 13.87 -3.44 14.93
C ASN A 55 14.61 -4.80 14.87
N SER A 56 14.06 -5.74 14.11
CA SER A 56 14.61 -7.10 13.95
C SER A 56 15.96 -7.14 13.21
N ASN A 57 16.31 -6.11 12.44
CA ASN A 57 17.63 -6.02 11.80
C ASN A 57 18.73 -5.69 12.83
N LYS A 58 18.36 -4.94 13.88
CA LYS A 58 19.28 -4.56 14.97
C LYS A 58 19.29 -5.61 16.08
N TYR A 59 18.12 -6.11 16.47
CA TYR A 59 17.95 -7.09 17.55
C TYR A 59 17.48 -8.40 16.96
N ARG A 60 18.42 -9.25 16.54
CA ARG A 60 18.12 -10.53 15.86
C ARG A 60 17.56 -11.60 16.78
N HIS A 61 17.87 -11.49 18.07
CA HIS A 61 17.39 -12.39 19.10
C HIS A 61 16.72 -11.56 20.20
N ILE A 62 15.50 -11.93 20.53
CA ILE A 62 14.74 -11.35 21.63
C ILE A 62 14.19 -12.50 22.48
N GLU A 63 14.01 -12.24 23.77
CA GLU A 63 13.32 -13.12 24.71
C GLU A 63 12.04 -12.41 25.12
N ALA A 64 10.94 -13.14 25.18
CA ALA A 64 9.64 -12.65 25.59
C ALA A 64 8.90 -13.73 26.37
N ASN A 65 8.08 -13.34 27.35
CA ASN A 65 7.24 -14.27 28.09
C ASN A 65 6.16 -14.90 27.20
N GLU A 66 5.67 -14.12 26.22
CA GLU A 66 4.67 -14.56 25.27
C GLU A 66 4.99 -14.01 23.88
N ILE A 67 4.79 -14.81 22.84
CA ILE A 67 4.95 -14.42 21.45
C ILE A 67 3.65 -14.71 20.71
N ILE A 68 3.08 -13.66 20.11
CA ILE A 68 1.87 -13.76 19.31
C ILE A 68 2.25 -13.65 17.83
N GLY A 69 1.87 -14.63 17.05
CA GLY A 69 2.05 -14.64 15.60
C GLY A 69 0.77 -15.03 14.88
N SER A 70 0.55 -14.49 13.68
CA SER A 70 -0.57 -14.87 12.84
C SER A 70 -0.10 -15.60 11.60
N SER A 71 -0.92 -16.51 11.08
CA SER A 71 -0.75 -17.05 9.73
C SER A 71 -0.93 -15.96 8.67
N HIS A 72 -0.61 -16.28 7.41
CA HIS A 72 -0.85 -15.35 6.32
C HIS A 72 -2.37 -15.18 6.11
N PRO A 73 -2.90 -13.94 5.90
CA PRO A 73 -4.34 -13.68 5.90
C PRO A 73 -5.08 -14.23 4.69
N TRP A 74 -4.39 -14.50 3.58
CA TRP A 74 -5.02 -15.00 2.34
C TRP A 74 -4.20 -16.07 1.61
N TYR A 75 -2.91 -16.22 1.91
CA TYR A 75 -2.05 -17.22 1.28
C TYR A 75 -1.80 -18.38 2.24
N SER A 76 -2.05 -19.60 1.81
CA SER A 76 -1.82 -20.81 2.61
C SER A 76 -0.79 -21.75 2.01
N LYS A 77 -0.85 -21.98 0.70
CA LYS A 77 0.06 -22.83 -0.07
C LYS A 77 -0.18 -22.66 -1.57
N GLY A 78 0.79 -23.08 -2.39
CA GLY A 78 0.69 -23.00 -3.85
C GLY A 78 1.55 -21.89 -4.43
N TYR A 79 1.25 -21.47 -5.64
CA TYR A 79 1.93 -20.35 -6.30
C TYR A 79 1.29 -19.04 -5.89
N ILE A 80 2.08 -18.12 -5.36
CA ILE A 80 1.60 -16.84 -4.83
C ILE A 80 0.86 -16.01 -5.88
N LEU A 81 1.25 -16.10 -7.16
CA LEU A 81 0.60 -15.38 -8.26
C LEU A 81 -0.83 -15.87 -8.52
N GLU A 82 -1.10 -17.15 -8.28
CA GLU A 82 -2.47 -17.69 -8.38
C GLU A 82 -3.33 -17.28 -7.18
N GLU A 83 -2.71 -17.21 -6.01
CA GLU A 83 -3.41 -16.86 -4.77
C GLU A 83 -3.71 -15.36 -4.65
N VAL A 84 -2.92 -14.49 -5.29
CA VAL A 84 -3.16 -13.04 -5.28
C VAL A 84 -4.53 -12.66 -5.84
N ASN A 85 -5.02 -13.42 -6.81
CA ASN A 85 -6.37 -13.25 -7.37
C ASN A 85 -7.49 -13.71 -6.42
N LYS A 86 -7.13 -14.31 -5.28
CA LYS A 86 -8.05 -14.85 -4.27
C LYS A 86 -7.99 -14.08 -2.96
N ILE A 87 -7.44 -12.86 -2.96
CA ILE A 87 -7.45 -12.01 -1.78
C ILE A 87 -8.90 -11.78 -1.36
N PRO A 88 -9.29 -12.14 -0.13
CA PRO A 88 -10.68 -12.02 0.32
C PRO A 88 -11.19 -10.58 0.33
N ASP A 89 -12.42 -10.37 -0.11
CA ASP A 89 -13.04 -9.05 -0.18
C ASP A 89 -13.05 -8.29 1.15
N TRP A 90 -13.14 -9.01 2.26
CA TRP A 90 -13.14 -8.38 3.59
C TRP A 90 -11.86 -7.54 3.84
N ILE A 91 -10.72 -7.94 3.26
CA ILE A 91 -9.46 -7.21 3.39
C ILE A 91 -9.59 -5.82 2.77
N PHE A 92 -10.13 -5.73 1.55
CA PHE A 92 -10.34 -4.47 0.87
C PHE A 92 -11.34 -3.59 1.62
N HIS A 93 -12.44 -4.15 2.10
CA HIS A 93 -13.45 -3.43 2.87
C HIS A 93 -12.91 -2.90 4.19
N GLU A 94 -12.19 -3.71 4.95
CA GLU A 94 -11.62 -3.30 6.23
C GLU A 94 -10.55 -2.21 6.07
N ILE A 95 -9.67 -2.33 5.09
CA ILE A 95 -8.67 -1.31 4.79
C ILE A 95 -9.35 0.00 4.38
N ASN A 96 -10.30 -0.03 3.46
CA ASN A 96 -11.02 1.15 3.03
C ASN A 96 -11.72 1.83 4.21
N ASN A 97 -12.57 1.11 4.94
CA ASN A 97 -13.34 1.64 6.06
C ASN A 97 -12.48 2.23 7.17
N ARG A 98 -11.33 1.59 7.44
CA ARG A 98 -10.43 2.00 8.52
C ARG A 98 -9.67 3.26 8.18
N TYR A 99 -9.12 3.36 6.97
CA TYR A 99 -8.18 4.41 6.60
C TYR A 99 -8.82 5.61 5.89
N LEU A 100 -9.92 5.42 5.15
CA LEU A 100 -10.50 6.48 4.31
C LEU A 100 -10.88 7.74 5.10
N LYS A 101 -11.31 7.60 6.34
CA LYS A 101 -11.67 8.72 7.23
C LYS A 101 -10.50 9.62 7.62
N PHE A 102 -9.25 9.15 7.46
CA PHE A 102 -8.04 9.89 7.78
C PHE A 102 -7.41 10.57 6.56
N LYS A 103 -8.07 10.54 5.41
CA LYS A 103 -7.57 11.21 4.20
C LYS A 103 -7.25 12.68 4.47
N GLN A 104 -6.09 13.11 4.01
CA GLN A 104 -5.63 14.48 4.18
C GLN A 104 -5.80 15.26 2.88
N ASN A 105 -6.60 16.30 2.91
CA ASN A 105 -6.90 17.11 1.75
C ASN A 105 -5.66 17.87 1.25
N PHE A 106 -5.45 17.86 -0.05
CA PHE A 106 -4.48 18.72 -0.73
C PHE A 106 -4.98 19.05 -2.14
N SER A 107 -4.39 20.07 -2.76
CA SER A 107 -4.76 20.43 -4.14
C SER A 107 -4.28 19.37 -5.11
N CYS A 108 -5.20 18.62 -5.70
CA CYS A 108 -4.89 17.58 -6.68
C CYS A 108 -5.87 17.57 -7.83
N ASN A 109 -5.42 17.03 -8.98
CA ASN A 109 -6.26 16.78 -10.13
C ASN A 109 -6.85 15.37 -10.02
N SER A 110 -8.12 15.22 -10.36
CA SER A 110 -8.80 13.93 -10.39
C SER A 110 -8.39 13.03 -11.58
N ASN A 111 -7.76 13.59 -12.60
CA ASN A 111 -7.17 12.84 -13.70
C ASN A 111 -5.64 12.90 -13.57
N PHE A 112 -5.00 11.77 -13.35
CA PHE A 112 -3.57 11.78 -13.13
C PHE A 112 -2.84 10.55 -13.68
N TYR A 113 -1.56 10.76 -13.90
CA TYR A 113 -0.59 9.73 -14.26
C TYR A 113 0.35 9.45 -13.08
N ILE A 114 0.61 8.17 -12.83
CA ILE A 114 1.55 7.71 -11.79
C ILE A 114 2.96 7.65 -12.40
N ASP A 115 3.81 8.61 -12.04
CA ASP A 115 5.23 8.58 -12.40
C ASP A 115 6.01 7.62 -11.48
N ARG A 116 6.69 6.63 -12.07
CA ARG A 116 7.46 5.60 -11.36
C ARG A 116 8.97 5.82 -11.41
N ARG A 117 9.48 6.90 -11.96
CA ARG A 117 10.93 7.11 -12.14
C ARG A 117 11.75 7.13 -10.85
N GLU A 118 11.13 7.27 -9.69
CA GLU A 118 11.80 7.24 -8.38
C GLU A 118 11.86 5.84 -7.75
N THR A 119 11.29 4.83 -8.40
CA THR A 119 11.32 3.48 -7.85
C THR A 119 12.65 2.81 -8.12
N THR A 120 13.20 2.12 -7.12
CA THR A 120 14.41 1.31 -7.25
C THR A 120 14.22 0.10 -8.18
N ASN A 121 12.97 -0.29 -8.43
CA ASN A 121 12.61 -1.37 -9.33
C ASN A 121 12.41 -0.85 -10.75
N THR A 122 13.22 -1.35 -11.67
CA THR A 122 13.23 -0.93 -13.08
C THR A 122 12.28 -1.73 -13.98
N HIS A 123 11.62 -2.77 -13.45
CA HIS A 123 10.61 -3.50 -14.22
C HIS A 123 9.36 -2.63 -14.45
N CYS A 124 8.67 -2.83 -15.53
CA CYS A 124 7.50 -2.05 -15.96
C CYS A 124 7.81 -0.57 -16.23
N GLN A 125 8.97 -0.26 -16.80
CA GLN A 125 9.28 1.09 -17.26
C GLN A 125 8.71 1.34 -18.67
N ILE A 126 8.18 2.54 -18.88
CA ILE A 126 7.72 2.99 -20.20
C ILE A 126 8.89 3.64 -20.90
N ILE A 127 9.29 3.14 -22.09
CA ILE A 127 10.47 3.60 -22.83
C ILE A 127 10.35 5.07 -23.21
N ASN A 128 9.17 5.49 -23.70
CA ASN A 128 8.87 6.87 -24.11
C ASN A 128 8.02 7.61 -23.07
N ASP A 129 8.30 7.42 -21.77
CA ASP A 129 7.53 7.96 -20.66
C ASP A 129 7.36 9.50 -20.71
N ASP A 130 8.39 10.21 -21.16
CA ASP A 130 8.31 11.68 -21.28
C ASP A 130 7.31 12.12 -22.37
N GLU A 131 7.27 11.43 -23.51
CA GLU A 131 6.27 11.71 -24.56
C GLU A 131 4.85 11.42 -24.07
N VAL A 132 4.68 10.33 -23.32
CA VAL A 132 3.39 9.96 -22.69
C VAL A 132 2.94 11.05 -21.72
N LYS A 133 3.84 11.54 -20.87
CA LYS A 133 3.56 12.61 -19.91
C LYS A 133 3.17 13.91 -20.61
N ASP A 134 3.94 14.32 -21.61
CA ASP A 134 3.66 15.54 -22.38
C ASP A 134 2.29 15.47 -23.07
N TYR A 135 1.95 14.30 -23.61
CA TYR A 135 0.63 14.07 -24.20
C TYR A 135 -0.48 14.17 -23.15
N LEU A 136 -0.31 13.51 -21.99
CA LEU A 136 -1.30 13.49 -20.92
C LEU A 136 -1.49 14.87 -20.28
N ILE A 137 -0.42 15.65 -20.10
CA ILE A 137 -0.49 17.04 -19.62
C ILE A 137 -1.35 17.88 -20.57
N LYS A 138 -1.15 17.76 -21.90
CA LYS A 138 -1.99 18.45 -22.91
C LYS A 138 -3.46 18.02 -22.86
N LYS A 139 -3.75 16.82 -22.31
CA LYS A 139 -5.11 16.30 -22.09
C LYS A 139 -5.67 16.65 -20.70
N GLY A 140 -4.98 17.48 -19.91
CA GLY A 140 -5.42 17.95 -18.60
C GLY A 140 -5.12 17.00 -17.45
N PHE A 141 -4.22 16.04 -17.64
CA PHE A 141 -3.75 15.19 -16.55
C PHE A 141 -2.63 15.85 -15.75
N SER A 142 -2.58 15.57 -14.47
CA SER A 142 -1.42 15.89 -13.61
C SER A 142 -0.53 14.67 -13.44
N ILE A 143 0.75 14.89 -13.23
CA ILE A 143 1.74 13.83 -13.03
C ILE A 143 2.09 13.76 -11.55
N TYR A 144 1.91 12.60 -10.92
CA TYR A 144 2.24 12.41 -9.51
C TYR A 144 3.27 11.30 -9.31
N LYS A 145 4.30 11.63 -8.55
CA LYS A 145 5.21 10.67 -7.92
C LYS A 145 4.59 10.25 -6.59
N VAL A 146 3.72 9.25 -6.63
CA VAL A 146 2.87 8.86 -5.49
C VAL A 146 3.69 8.57 -4.23
N GLY A 147 4.90 7.99 -4.38
CA GLY A 147 5.79 7.70 -3.25
C GLY A 147 6.33 8.93 -2.51
N THR A 148 6.21 10.14 -3.07
CA THR A 148 6.61 11.39 -2.40
C THR A 148 5.51 11.99 -1.52
N LEU A 149 4.27 11.56 -1.71
CA LEU A 149 3.14 11.94 -0.88
C LEU A 149 3.15 11.15 0.43
N ASN A 150 2.70 11.78 1.52
CA ASN A 150 2.44 11.02 2.73
C ASN A 150 1.25 10.06 2.54
N PHE A 151 1.11 9.08 3.43
CA PHE A 151 0.09 8.04 3.28
C PHE A 151 -1.35 8.61 3.20
N PHE A 152 -1.66 9.60 3.99
CA PHE A 152 -3.01 10.19 4.05
C PHE A 152 -3.33 11.07 2.83
N GLU A 153 -2.33 11.70 2.23
CA GLU A 153 -2.44 12.40 0.95
C GLU A 153 -2.66 11.39 -0.20
N GLN A 154 -1.98 10.24 -0.17
CA GLN A 154 -2.22 9.17 -1.15
C GLN A 154 -3.68 8.71 -1.09
N ILE A 155 -4.25 8.48 0.11
CA ILE A 155 -5.66 8.15 0.26
C ILE A 155 -6.55 9.21 -0.37
N TYR A 156 -6.27 10.50 -0.13
CA TYR A 156 -7.05 11.59 -0.69
C TYR A 156 -6.96 11.63 -2.22
N LEU A 157 -5.75 11.51 -2.79
CA LEU A 157 -5.52 11.49 -4.23
C LEU A 157 -6.35 10.42 -4.92
N PHE A 158 -6.26 9.17 -4.44
CA PHE A 158 -6.96 8.04 -5.03
C PHE A 158 -8.47 8.10 -4.80
N ASN A 159 -8.93 8.57 -3.64
CA ASN A 159 -10.36 8.73 -3.37
C ASN A 159 -11.03 9.77 -4.27
N ASN A 160 -10.30 10.81 -4.72
CA ASN A 160 -10.83 11.83 -5.63
C ASN A 160 -10.55 11.55 -7.11
N ALA A 161 -9.95 10.40 -7.42
CA ALA A 161 -9.59 10.04 -8.77
C ALA A 161 -10.82 9.79 -9.66
N LYS A 162 -10.80 10.36 -10.87
CA LYS A 162 -11.71 10.02 -11.97
C LYS A 162 -11.03 9.09 -12.97
N THR A 163 -9.77 9.40 -13.29
CA THR A 163 -8.97 8.57 -14.21
C THR A 163 -7.54 8.47 -13.70
N ILE A 164 -7.06 7.25 -13.59
CA ILE A 164 -5.68 6.92 -13.19
C ILE A 164 -5.02 6.20 -14.36
N ILE A 165 -3.83 6.64 -14.75
CA ILE A 165 -3.01 5.98 -15.76
C ILE A 165 -1.61 5.77 -15.19
N GLY A 166 -0.95 4.67 -15.50
CA GLY A 166 0.44 4.45 -15.12
C GLY A 166 0.95 3.07 -15.45
N ALA A 167 2.26 2.87 -15.32
CA ALA A 167 2.86 1.56 -15.43
C ALA A 167 2.59 0.71 -14.19
N HIS A 168 2.36 -0.57 -14.39
CA HIS A 168 2.04 -1.53 -13.33
C HIS A 168 3.00 -1.44 -12.14
N GLY A 169 2.47 -1.50 -10.93
CA GLY A 169 3.28 -1.50 -9.71
C GLY A 169 2.54 -1.28 -8.40
N ALA A 170 3.31 -1.32 -7.31
CA ALA A 170 2.77 -1.32 -5.96
C ALA A 170 1.89 -0.10 -5.59
N ALA A 171 2.03 1.04 -6.29
CA ALA A 171 1.17 2.20 -6.07
C ALA A 171 -0.32 1.90 -6.34
N TYR A 172 -0.62 0.92 -7.19
CA TYR A 172 -1.99 0.47 -7.45
C TYR A 172 -2.66 -0.21 -6.26
N ALA A 173 -1.93 -0.56 -5.20
CA ALA A 173 -2.54 -0.96 -3.93
C ALA A 173 -3.48 0.12 -3.37
N ASN A 174 -3.26 1.40 -3.70
CA ASN A 174 -4.14 2.50 -3.33
C ASN A 174 -5.51 2.49 -4.04
N LEU A 175 -5.72 1.65 -5.06
CA LEU A 175 -7.04 1.49 -5.68
C LEU A 175 -8.12 1.09 -4.67
N VAL A 176 -7.74 0.49 -3.56
CA VAL A 176 -8.63 0.20 -2.43
C VAL A 176 -9.36 1.45 -1.90
N PHE A 177 -8.83 2.65 -2.14
CA PHE A 177 -9.42 3.92 -1.71
C PHE A 177 -10.23 4.63 -2.81
N CYS A 178 -10.23 4.10 -4.03
CA CYS A 178 -10.95 4.69 -5.15
C CYS A 178 -12.47 4.55 -5.02
N ASN A 179 -13.18 5.45 -5.70
CA ASN A 179 -14.60 5.28 -5.94
C ASN A 179 -14.84 4.22 -7.03
N LYS A 180 -15.99 3.57 -7.00
CA LYS A 180 -16.35 2.51 -7.95
C LYS A 180 -16.35 2.95 -9.42
N ASP A 181 -16.53 4.24 -9.69
CA ASP A 181 -16.59 4.80 -11.05
C ASP A 181 -15.22 5.31 -11.54
N THR A 182 -14.15 5.15 -10.74
CA THR A 182 -12.79 5.51 -11.13
C THR A 182 -12.32 4.64 -12.29
N LYS A 183 -11.89 5.29 -13.37
CA LYS A 183 -11.29 4.59 -14.53
C LYS A 183 -9.80 4.39 -14.29
N VAL A 184 -9.33 3.16 -14.52
CA VAL A 184 -7.91 2.79 -14.33
C VAL A 184 -7.37 2.22 -15.63
N ILE A 185 -6.23 2.76 -16.07
CA ILE A 185 -5.46 2.24 -17.20
C ILE A 185 -4.10 1.80 -16.62
N ASP A 186 -3.98 0.50 -16.41
CA ASP A 186 -2.74 -0.13 -15.96
C ASP A 186 -1.93 -0.59 -17.17
N ILE A 187 -0.74 -0.02 -17.36
CA ILE A 187 0.16 -0.34 -18.46
C ILE A 187 1.07 -1.47 -18.01
N ILE A 188 0.77 -2.68 -18.48
CA ILE A 188 1.46 -3.91 -18.10
C ILE A 188 2.38 -4.33 -19.24
N PRO A 189 3.68 -4.64 -18.99
CA PRO A 189 4.57 -5.18 -20.02
C PRO A 189 4.09 -6.55 -20.50
N GLU A 190 4.32 -6.85 -21.79
CA GLU A 190 3.92 -8.12 -22.39
C GLU A 190 4.48 -9.35 -21.67
N ASN A 191 5.69 -9.23 -21.11
CA ASN A 191 6.37 -10.30 -20.38
C ASN A 191 6.14 -10.27 -18.86
N HIS A 192 5.18 -9.48 -18.38
CA HIS A 192 4.84 -9.47 -16.96
C HIS A 192 4.15 -10.80 -16.60
N PRO A 193 4.61 -11.52 -15.57
CA PRO A 193 3.91 -12.73 -15.12
C PRO A 193 2.50 -12.36 -14.65
N ASN A 194 1.50 -12.97 -15.28
CA ASN A 194 0.09 -12.90 -14.91
C ASN A 194 -0.24 -14.01 -13.91
#